data_a196f49348d904edb886e9c2d4c7a908
#
_entry.id   a196f49348d904edb886e9c2d4c7a908
#
_cell.length_a   1.000
_cell.length_b   1.000
_cell.length_c   1.000
_cell.angle_alpha   90.00
_cell.angle_beta   90.00
_cell.angle_gamma   90.00
#
_symmetry.space_group_name_H-M   'P 1'
#
loop_
_entity.id
_entity.type
_entity.pdbx_description
1 polymer ?
#
loop_
_entity_poly.entity_id
_entity_poly.type
_entity_poly.pdbx_seq_one_letter_code
_entity_poly.pdbx_strand_id
1 'polypeptide(L)'
;EDNIYIGITHVEDKLDYYVHDWRSPICSMFYDYETGPASYKAPSGIIKGNIIKKRQYIIEDAELKHIFDNDLNISDSLLQEVLAEESSDKMKNIVNTIQEEQNKVIRNTEDKNLIVEGIAGSGKTSVALHRIAFLLYRIPNLTSSNVVVFTPNKVFSEYISNVLPELGEDNTYDMTFYDLLCQNINEYKDIENFTDFISRYYKGNVDNYDMVKYKQSDEIIKDIDSYINNLLSTIKFNNKLEYDNFIEIDTEELNNMLNYKYNRFPLFERIKEISKRIASNNYEGSTKNASSIEKKLKELLNIKLDLKDIFNNFYQSEYSKYKDKVNDKYLYYEDACIFLYIKSLLVGF
;
A
#
# COMPACT_ATOMS: atom_id res chain seq x y z
N GLU A 1 32.82 -1.89 -29.83
CA GLU A 1 31.65 -1.02 -29.99
C GLU A 1 30.45 -1.92 -29.95
N ASP A 2 29.60 -1.77 -28.91
CA ASP A 2 28.49 -2.68 -28.68
C ASP A 2 27.15 -1.92 -28.90
N ASN A 3 26.25 -2.55 -29.61
CA ASN A 3 24.90 -2.04 -29.77
C ASN A 3 24.02 -2.64 -28.67
N ILE A 4 23.35 -1.78 -27.90
CA ILE A 4 22.45 -2.17 -26.83
C ILE A 4 21.06 -1.77 -27.26
N TYR A 5 20.18 -2.75 -27.49
CA TYR A 5 18.77 -2.53 -27.77
C TYR A 5 17.96 -2.64 -26.49
N ILE A 6 17.06 -1.69 -26.27
CA ILE A 6 16.22 -1.58 -25.05
C ILE A 6 14.77 -1.78 -25.46
N GLY A 7 14.07 -2.64 -24.75
CA GLY A 7 12.63 -2.92 -24.94
C GLY A 7 11.88 -3.06 -23.62
N ILE A 8 10.60 -3.35 -23.72
CA ILE A 8 9.70 -3.57 -22.56
C ILE A 8 10.13 -4.79 -21.76
N THR A 9 10.63 -5.83 -22.46
CA THR A 9 11.17 -7.07 -21.89
C THR A 9 12.45 -7.47 -22.59
N HIS A 10 13.19 -8.39 -22.00
CA HIS A 10 14.39 -8.93 -22.65
C HIS A 10 14.02 -9.94 -23.76
N VAL A 11 14.85 -9.99 -24.77
CA VAL A 11 14.82 -11.02 -25.83
C VAL A 11 16.18 -11.66 -25.89
N GLU A 12 16.24 -12.98 -25.69
CA GLU A 12 17.48 -13.76 -25.68
C GLU A 12 17.35 -15.03 -26.53
N ASP A 13 18.46 -15.47 -27.09
CA ASP A 13 18.62 -16.85 -27.65
C ASP A 13 19.89 -17.46 -27.07
N LYS A 14 19.71 -18.51 -26.28
CA LYS A 14 20.77 -19.22 -25.52
C LYS A 14 21.49 -18.32 -24.53
N LEU A 15 22.62 -17.69 -24.93
CA LEU A 15 23.44 -16.81 -24.08
C LEU A 15 23.54 -15.39 -24.64
N ASP A 16 22.95 -15.12 -25.79
CA ASP A 16 23.02 -13.83 -26.47
C ASP A 16 21.74 -13.02 -26.18
N TYR A 17 21.91 -11.85 -25.58
CA TYR A 17 20.84 -10.88 -25.35
C TYR A 17 20.71 -9.97 -26.58
N TYR A 18 19.59 -10.08 -27.30
CA TYR A 18 19.28 -9.21 -28.44
C TYR A 18 18.61 -7.92 -28.00
N VAL A 19 17.75 -7.98 -26.98
CA VAL A 19 17.06 -6.82 -26.41
C VAL A 19 17.16 -6.89 -24.90
N HIS A 20 17.57 -5.79 -24.27
CA HIS A 20 17.61 -5.65 -22.83
C HIS A 20 16.31 -5.06 -22.32
N ASP A 21 15.82 -5.58 -21.21
CA ASP A 21 14.71 -4.98 -20.49
C ASP A 21 15.08 -3.56 -20.01
N TRP A 22 14.20 -2.59 -20.22
CA TRP A 22 14.44 -1.18 -19.88
C TRP A 22 14.81 -0.96 -18.41
N ARG A 23 14.39 -1.87 -17.52
CA ARG A 23 14.65 -1.84 -16.08
C ARG A 23 16.04 -2.33 -15.71
N SER A 24 16.72 -3.01 -16.60
CA SER A 24 18.05 -3.56 -16.34
C SER A 24 19.08 -2.46 -16.02
N PRO A 25 20.14 -2.76 -15.24
CA PRO A 25 21.13 -1.78 -14.83
C PRO A 25 21.82 -1.08 -16.01
N ILE A 26 22.16 -1.80 -17.09
CA ILE A 26 22.84 -1.24 -18.26
C ILE A 26 21.97 -0.20 -18.98
N CYS A 27 20.64 -0.40 -18.98
CA CYS A 27 19.70 0.52 -19.62
C CYS A 27 19.58 1.86 -18.89
N SER A 28 20.02 1.96 -17.63
CA SER A 28 20.02 3.24 -16.91
C SER A 28 20.84 4.30 -17.63
N MET A 29 21.88 3.92 -18.34
CA MET A 29 22.71 4.85 -19.09
C MET A 29 21.90 5.61 -20.15
N PHE A 30 20.91 4.96 -20.76
CA PHE A 30 20.06 5.61 -21.76
C PHE A 30 19.22 6.75 -21.17
N TYR A 31 18.80 6.60 -19.92
CA TYR A 31 17.90 7.54 -19.22
C TYR A 31 18.67 8.61 -18.44
N ASP A 32 19.84 8.26 -17.89
CA ASP A 32 20.58 9.09 -16.93
C ASP A 32 21.67 9.97 -17.56
N TYR A 33 22.08 9.68 -18.82
CA TYR A 33 23.18 10.37 -19.49
C TYR A 33 22.81 10.79 -20.91
N GLU A 34 23.41 11.87 -21.39
CA GLU A 34 23.47 12.22 -22.82
C GLU A 34 24.54 11.41 -23.52
N THR A 35 24.83 11.71 -24.81
CA THR A 35 26.00 11.19 -25.53
C THR A 35 27.27 11.65 -24.82
N GLY A 36 28.25 10.76 -24.66
CA GLY A 36 29.50 11.01 -23.94
C GLY A 36 29.77 10.01 -22.83
N PRO A 37 30.60 10.36 -21.84
CA PRO A 37 30.97 9.47 -20.75
C PRO A 37 29.74 9.07 -19.89
N ALA A 38 29.56 7.78 -19.66
CA ALA A 38 28.44 7.23 -18.90
C ALA A 38 28.89 6.07 -18.01
N SER A 39 28.09 5.75 -17.00
CA SER A 39 28.36 4.61 -16.11
C SER A 39 27.07 4.02 -15.57
N TYR A 40 27.12 2.74 -15.20
CA TYR A 40 26.02 2.09 -14.48
C TYR A 40 26.54 1.15 -13.40
N LYS A 41 25.69 0.89 -12.39
CA LYS A 41 26.00 0.01 -11.27
C LYS A 41 25.56 -1.41 -11.59
N ALA A 42 26.51 -2.29 -11.88
CA ALA A 42 26.29 -3.74 -12.03
C ALA A 42 26.55 -4.47 -10.69
N PRO A 43 26.13 -5.75 -10.55
CA PRO A 43 26.50 -6.56 -9.39
C PRO A 43 28.00 -6.67 -9.16
N SER A 44 28.80 -6.64 -10.22
CA SER A 44 30.28 -6.67 -10.20
C SER A 44 30.94 -5.33 -9.88
N GLY A 45 30.18 -4.24 -9.74
CA GLY A 45 30.71 -2.90 -9.47
C GLY A 45 30.24 -1.86 -10.48
N ILE A 46 30.89 -0.71 -10.50
CA ILE A 46 30.57 0.39 -11.45
C ILE A 46 31.27 0.13 -12.79
N ILE A 47 30.47 -0.02 -13.83
CA ILE A 47 30.97 -0.15 -15.22
C ILE A 47 30.88 1.22 -15.87
N LYS A 48 31.98 1.62 -16.49
CA LYS A 48 32.14 2.93 -17.19
C LYS A 48 32.31 2.70 -18.69
N GLY A 49 31.74 3.59 -19.49
CA GLY A 49 31.80 3.56 -20.92
C GLY A 49 31.54 4.92 -21.53
N ASN A 50 31.32 4.95 -22.83
CA ASN A 50 31.03 6.15 -23.58
C ASN A 50 29.85 5.88 -24.52
N ILE A 51 28.78 6.66 -24.39
CA ILE A 51 27.62 6.59 -25.29
C ILE A 51 27.99 7.37 -26.55
N ILE A 52 28.10 6.64 -27.65
CA ILE A 52 28.44 7.25 -28.94
C ILE A 52 27.21 7.83 -29.62
N LYS A 53 26.06 7.10 -29.47
CA LYS A 53 24.82 7.47 -30.13
C LYS A 53 23.63 6.89 -29.38
N LYS A 54 22.56 7.66 -29.29
CA LYS A 54 21.23 7.18 -28.85
C LYS A 54 20.27 7.25 -30.03
N ARG A 55 19.43 6.23 -30.14
CA ARG A 55 18.44 6.14 -31.20
C ARG A 55 17.14 5.53 -30.66
N GLN A 56 16.03 6.14 -31.01
CA GLN A 56 14.72 5.63 -30.71
C GLN A 56 14.01 5.17 -31.97
N TYR A 57 13.32 4.02 -31.89
CA TYR A 57 12.57 3.44 -32.99
C TYR A 57 11.09 3.38 -32.60
N ILE A 58 10.22 3.79 -33.53
CA ILE A 58 8.79 3.54 -33.43
C ILE A 58 8.45 2.42 -34.41
N ILE A 59 7.99 1.30 -33.86
CA ILE A 59 7.64 0.10 -34.60
C ILE A 59 6.18 -0.23 -34.29
N GLU A 60 5.33 -0.24 -35.31
CA GLU A 60 3.91 -0.59 -35.21
C GLU A 60 3.62 -1.69 -36.24
N ASP A 61 2.90 -2.73 -35.80
CA ASP A 61 2.55 -3.89 -36.65
C ASP A 61 3.77 -4.53 -37.35
N ALA A 62 4.90 -4.61 -36.65
CA ALA A 62 6.19 -5.07 -37.17
C ALA A 62 6.80 -4.21 -38.30
N GLU A 63 6.28 -3.01 -38.55
CA GLU A 63 6.82 -2.02 -39.48
C GLU A 63 7.49 -0.88 -38.73
N LEU A 64 8.70 -0.53 -39.18
CA LEU A 64 9.43 0.62 -38.68
C LEU A 64 8.78 1.91 -39.24
N LYS A 65 8.13 2.68 -38.36
CA LYS A 65 7.45 3.94 -38.73
C LYS A 65 8.40 5.13 -38.67
N HIS A 66 9.12 5.29 -37.55
CA HIS A 66 10.05 6.41 -37.37
C HIS A 66 11.33 5.99 -36.68
N ILE A 67 12.42 6.74 -36.98
CA ILE A 67 13.72 6.65 -36.34
C ILE A 67 14.10 8.05 -35.88
N PHE A 68 14.42 8.20 -34.62
CA PHE A 68 14.93 9.46 -34.06
C PHE A 68 16.39 9.26 -33.59
N ASP A 69 17.31 10.01 -34.18
CA ASP A 69 18.66 10.14 -33.66
C ASP A 69 18.65 11.30 -32.67
N ASN A 70 18.43 11.00 -31.40
CA ASN A 70 18.24 12.03 -30.41
C ASN A 70 18.77 11.62 -29.04
N ASP A 71 19.24 12.62 -28.30
CA ASP A 71 19.51 12.51 -26.86
C ASP A 71 18.19 12.52 -26.02
N LEU A 72 17.03 12.63 -26.68
CA LEU A 72 15.70 12.67 -26.06
C LEU A 72 15.09 11.27 -25.98
N ASN A 73 14.66 10.89 -24.78
CA ASN A 73 13.82 9.73 -24.58
C ASN A 73 12.34 10.18 -24.55
N ILE A 74 11.62 9.99 -25.65
CA ILE A 74 10.26 10.45 -25.80
C ILE A 74 9.32 9.25 -25.75
N SER A 75 8.54 9.12 -24.69
CA SER A 75 7.54 8.07 -24.52
C SER A 75 6.11 8.46 -24.95
N ASP A 76 5.87 9.75 -25.19
CA ASP A 76 4.55 10.28 -25.60
C ASP A 76 4.48 10.42 -27.11
N SER A 77 3.57 9.71 -27.79
CA SER A 77 3.43 9.71 -29.25
C SER A 77 3.09 11.07 -29.81
N LEU A 78 2.27 11.85 -29.13
CA LEU A 78 1.90 13.21 -29.54
C LEU A 78 3.12 14.17 -29.45
N LEU A 79 3.91 14.02 -28.39
CA LEU A 79 5.14 14.77 -28.19
C LEU A 79 6.20 14.35 -29.22
N GLN A 80 6.23 13.09 -29.64
CA GLN A 80 7.08 12.57 -30.70
C GLN A 80 6.75 13.20 -32.06
N GLU A 81 5.46 13.32 -32.42
CA GLU A 81 5.03 13.99 -33.64
C GLU A 81 5.39 15.48 -33.64
N VAL A 82 5.12 16.19 -32.54
CA VAL A 82 5.42 17.62 -32.40
C VAL A 82 6.93 17.89 -32.41
N LEU A 83 7.74 17.01 -31.86
CA LEU A 83 9.20 17.16 -31.84
C LEU A 83 9.85 16.73 -33.18
N ALA A 84 9.20 15.90 -33.98
CA ALA A 84 9.62 15.55 -35.32
C ALA A 84 9.51 16.75 -36.31
N GLU A 85 8.55 17.68 -36.06
CA GLU A 85 8.24 18.84 -36.88
C GLU A 85 9.03 20.13 -36.52
N GLU A 86 10.31 20.10 -36.13
CA GLU A 86 11.12 21.26 -35.76
C GLU A 86 10.96 21.80 -34.32
N SER A 87 11.41 21.07 -33.32
CA SER A 87 11.54 21.64 -31.98
C SER A 87 12.83 22.39 -31.76
N SER A 88 12.76 23.55 -31.11
CA SER A 88 13.96 24.30 -30.71
C SER A 88 14.79 23.51 -29.67
N ASP A 89 16.12 23.68 -29.69
CA ASP A 89 17.08 23.07 -28.75
C ASP A 89 16.71 23.35 -27.30
N LYS A 90 16.01 24.47 -27.03
CA LYS A 90 15.52 24.83 -25.71
C LYS A 90 14.39 23.90 -25.23
N MET A 91 13.48 23.48 -26.11
CA MET A 91 12.41 22.53 -25.79
C MET A 91 13.00 21.14 -25.50
N LYS A 92 13.98 20.70 -26.30
CA LYS A 92 14.67 19.42 -26.09
C LYS A 92 15.34 19.35 -24.72
N ASN A 93 16.03 20.43 -24.32
CA ASN A 93 16.67 20.50 -22.99
C ASN A 93 15.67 20.43 -21.84
N ILE A 94 14.49 21.04 -21.97
CA ILE A 94 13.42 20.98 -20.94
C ILE A 94 12.90 19.54 -20.81
N VAL A 95 12.62 18.87 -21.92
CA VAL A 95 12.11 17.49 -21.91
C VAL A 95 13.15 16.54 -21.31
N ASN A 96 14.42 16.66 -21.68
CA ASN A 96 15.50 15.87 -21.09
C ASN A 96 15.59 16.02 -19.58
N THR A 97 15.54 17.25 -19.08
CA THR A 97 15.62 17.53 -17.64
C THR A 97 14.45 16.89 -16.89
N ILE A 98 13.22 17.00 -17.43
CA ILE A 98 12.01 16.39 -16.80
C ILE A 98 12.16 14.86 -16.77
N GLN A 99 12.60 14.24 -17.83
CA GLN A 99 12.77 12.78 -17.92
C GLN A 99 13.85 12.26 -16.95
N GLU A 100 14.96 12.98 -16.82
CA GLU A 100 16.01 12.63 -15.85
C GLU A 100 15.50 12.67 -14.41
N GLU A 101 14.76 13.72 -14.05
CA GLU A 101 14.15 13.84 -12.71
C GLU A 101 13.14 12.73 -12.46
N GLN A 102 12.28 12.43 -13.43
CA GLN A 102 11.33 11.32 -13.34
C GLN A 102 12.05 9.98 -13.17
N ASN A 103 13.11 9.73 -13.92
CA ASN A 103 13.87 8.48 -13.85
C ASN A 103 14.56 8.28 -12.50
N LYS A 104 15.07 9.35 -11.87
CA LYS A 104 15.61 9.30 -10.49
C LYS A 104 14.55 8.80 -9.49
N VAL A 105 13.30 9.27 -9.62
CA VAL A 105 12.18 8.82 -8.77
C VAL A 105 11.82 7.36 -9.07
N ILE A 106 11.71 6.98 -10.33
CA ILE A 106 11.36 5.62 -10.76
C ILE A 106 12.35 4.59 -10.21
N ARG A 107 13.65 4.87 -10.30
CA ARG A 107 14.74 3.95 -9.94
C ARG A 107 15.19 4.03 -8.47
N ASN A 108 14.61 4.90 -7.66
CA ASN A 108 14.94 5.00 -6.25
C ASN A 108 14.44 3.75 -5.49
N THR A 109 15.35 2.96 -4.92
CA THR A 109 15.07 1.76 -4.10
C THR A 109 15.44 1.94 -2.63
N GLU A 110 15.99 3.10 -2.24
CA GLU A 110 16.52 3.34 -0.91
C GLU A 110 15.45 3.92 0.03
N ASP A 111 14.58 4.78 -0.50
CA ASP A 111 13.55 5.44 0.30
C ASP A 111 12.33 4.54 0.51
N LYS A 112 11.99 4.30 1.79
CA LYS A 112 10.79 3.55 2.19
C LYS A 112 9.50 4.34 1.91
N ASN A 113 9.55 5.65 2.16
CA ASN A 113 8.43 6.56 1.93
C ASN A 113 8.85 7.61 0.91
N LEU A 114 8.08 7.75 -0.15
CA LEU A 114 8.33 8.71 -1.21
C LEU A 114 7.07 9.51 -1.49
N ILE A 115 7.20 10.83 -1.48
CA ILE A 115 6.14 11.77 -1.86
C ILE A 115 6.55 12.39 -3.19
N VAL A 116 5.68 12.29 -4.21
CA VAL A 116 5.89 12.87 -5.52
C VAL A 116 4.97 14.06 -5.70
N GLU A 117 5.55 15.26 -5.72
CA GLU A 117 4.83 16.51 -5.93
C GLU A 117 5.04 17.05 -7.35
N GLY A 118 4.08 17.78 -7.87
CA GLY A 118 4.16 18.40 -9.20
C GLY A 118 2.83 18.97 -9.65
N ILE A 119 2.87 19.84 -10.64
CA ILE A 119 1.66 20.44 -11.27
C ILE A 119 0.80 19.37 -11.97
N ALA A 120 -0.44 19.72 -12.29
CA ALA A 120 -1.29 18.86 -13.11
C ALA A 120 -0.62 18.60 -14.47
N GLY A 121 -0.66 17.35 -14.95
CA GLY A 121 -0.02 16.95 -16.21
C GLY A 121 1.49 16.70 -16.15
N SER A 122 2.16 16.82 -14.98
CA SER A 122 3.61 16.57 -14.84
C SER A 122 4.01 15.07 -14.86
N GLY A 123 3.09 14.17 -15.13
CA GLY A 123 3.37 12.73 -15.21
C GLY A 123 3.48 12.00 -13.87
N LYS A 124 3.02 12.58 -12.74
CA LYS A 124 3.13 11.94 -11.40
C LYS A 124 2.61 10.51 -11.36
N THR A 125 1.45 10.27 -11.95
CA THR A 125 0.84 8.93 -12.00
C THR A 125 1.66 7.99 -12.88
N SER A 126 2.11 8.46 -14.03
CA SER A 126 2.98 7.68 -14.93
C SER A 126 4.28 7.29 -14.21
N VAL A 127 4.92 8.23 -13.51
CA VAL A 127 6.12 7.96 -12.71
C VAL A 127 5.84 6.93 -11.61
N ALA A 128 4.68 7.01 -10.93
CA ALA A 128 4.32 6.03 -9.90
C ALA A 128 4.15 4.62 -10.49
N LEU A 129 3.50 4.47 -11.65
CA LEU A 129 3.29 3.19 -12.31
C LEU A 129 4.60 2.60 -12.84
N HIS A 130 5.44 3.41 -13.49
CA HIS A 130 6.79 2.98 -13.91
C HIS A 130 7.65 2.56 -12.70
N ARG A 131 7.51 3.26 -11.55
CA ARG A 131 8.20 2.86 -10.32
C ARG A 131 7.70 1.52 -9.82
N ILE A 132 6.40 1.25 -9.83
CA ILE A 132 5.84 -0.07 -9.48
C ILE A 132 6.44 -1.15 -10.38
N ALA A 133 6.41 -0.96 -11.68
CA ALA A 133 7.00 -1.89 -12.64
C ALA A 133 8.51 -2.11 -12.40
N PHE A 134 9.25 -1.04 -12.11
CA PHE A 134 10.66 -1.13 -11.77
C PHE A 134 10.91 -1.91 -10.46
N LEU A 135 10.11 -1.66 -9.42
CA LEU A 135 10.25 -2.34 -8.13
C LEU A 135 9.91 -3.82 -8.22
N LEU A 136 8.85 -4.19 -8.96
CA LEU A 136 8.48 -5.58 -9.24
C LEU A 136 9.61 -6.35 -9.92
N TYR A 137 10.28 -5.73 -10.88
CA TYR A 137 11.46 -6.30 -11.54
C TYR A 137 12.68 -6.39 -10.61
N ARG A 138 12.91 -5.37 -9.76
CA ARG A 138 14.17 -5.20 -9.02
C ARG A 138 14.20 -5.89 -7.67
N ILE A 139 13.09 -5.97 -6.96
CA ILE A 139 13.03 -6.49 -5.58
C ILE A 139 12.71 -7.98 -5.63
N PRO A 140 13.62 -8.86 -5.14
CA PRO A 140 13.36 -10.29 -5.08
C PRO A 140 12.11 -10.60 -4.25
N ASN A 141 11.28 -11.51 -4.73
CA ASN A 141 10.02 -11.96 -4.11
C ASN A 141 8.91 -10.90 -4.01
N LEU A 142 9.08 -9.72 -4.58
CA LEU A 142 7.97 -8.79 -4.78
C LEU A 142 7.20 -9.21 -6.04
N THR A 143 5.90 -9.40 -5.88
CA THR A 143 4.99 -9.78 -6.98
C THR A 143 3.83 -8.80 -7.03
N SER A 144 3.08 -8.77 -8.12
CA SER A 144 1.88 -7.93 -8.26
C SER A 144 0.86 -8.17 -7.14
N SER A 145 0.79 -9.39 -6.59
CA SER A 145 -0.08 -9.73 -5.45
C SER A 145 0.34 -9.11 -4.11
N ASN A 146 1.57 -8.61 -4.00
CA ASN A 146 2.08 -7.92 -2.81
C ASN A 146 1.99 -6.39 -2.91
N VAL A 147 1.45 -5.89 -4.01
CA VAL A 147 1.33 -4.44 -4.28
C VAL A 147 -0.14 -4.06 -4.30
N VAL A 148 -0.48 -3.00 -3.58
CA VAL A 148 -1.82 -2.39 -3.59
C VAL A 148 -1.73 -0.96 -4.07
N VAL A 149 -2.57 -0.60 -5.02
CA VAL A 149 -2.68 0.78 -5.52
C VAL A 149 -3.99 1.37 -5.05
N PHE A 150 -3.93 2.40 -4.20
CA PHE A 150 -5.12 3.16 -3.82
C PHE A 150 -5.46 4.19 -4.87
N THR A 151 -6.66 4.10 -5.40
CA THR A 151 -7.17 4.99 -6.44
C THR A 151 -8.29 5.88 -5.92
N PRO A 152 -8.43 7.11 -6.44
CA PRO A 152 -9.51 8.01 -6.01
C PRO A 152 -10.90 7.53 -6.45
N ASN A 153 -10.99 6.77 -7.55
CA ASN A 153 -12.23 6.24 -8.09
C ASN A 153 -11.98 5.09 -9.08
N LYS A 154 -13.04 4.39 -9.50
CA LYS A 154 -12.97 3.23 -10.40
C LYS A 154 -12.47 3.56 -11.81
N VAL A 155 -12.75 4.76 -12.33
CA VAL A 155 -12.24 5.19 -13.65
C VAL A 155 -10.71 5.25 -13.65
N PHE A 156 -10.14 5.68 -12.52
CA PHE A 156 -8.71 5.71 -12.34
C PHE A 156 -8.10 4.30 -12.23
N SER A 157 -8.83 3.36 -11.60
CA SER A 157 -8.46 1.93 -11.56
C SER A 157 -8.38 1.33 -12.96
N GLU A 158 -9.38 1.59 -13.81
CA GLU A 158 -9.39 1.12 -15.21
C GLU A 158 -8.19 1.67 -16.01
N TYR A 159 -7.82 2.93 -15.80
CA TYR A 159 -6.63 3.49 -16.43
C TYR A 159 -5.35 2.75 -16.00
N ILE A 160 -5.17 2.49 -14.70
CA ILE A 160 -4.00 1.80 -14.15
C ILE A 160 -3.90 0.38 -14.69
N SER A 161 -5.03 -0.35 -14.75
CA SER A 161 -5.07 -1.73 -15.24
C SER A 161 -4.68 -1.89 -16.71
N ASN A 162 -4.73 -0.81 -17.49
CA ASN A 162 -4.26 -0.81 -18.88
C ASN A 162 -2.75 -0.49 -18.98
N VAL A 163 -2.23 0.37 -18.11
CA VAL A 163 -0.83 0.86 -18.21
C VAL A 163 0.19 -0.17 -17.72
N LEU A 164 -0.07 -0.89 -16.63
CA LEU A 164 0.91 -1.86 -16.10
C LEU A 164 1.27 -2.98 -17.09
N PRO A 165 0.33 -3.59 -17.84
CA PRO A 165 0.66 -4.54 -18.89
C PRO A 165 1.51 -3.95 -20.02
N GLU A 166 1.29 -2.68 -20.38
CA GLU A 166 2.15 -1.98 -21.36
C GLU A 166 3.60 -1.81 -20.88
N LEU A 167 3.82 -1.86 -19.56
CA LEU A 167 5.15 -1.81 -18.94
C LEU A 167 5.79 -3.20 -18.75
N GLY A 168 5.11 -4.27 -19.18
CA GLY A 168 5.59 -5.65 -19.08
C GLY A 168 5.32 -6.32 -17.74
N GLU A 169 4.35 -5.83 -16.96
CA GLU A 169 4.00 -6.37 -15.65
C GLU A 169 2.55 -6.84 -15.58
N ASP A 170 2.29 -7.81 -14.71
CA ASP A 170 0.92 -8.17 -14.37
C ASP A 170 0.22 -7.06 -13.59
N ASN A 171 -1.10 -7.00 -13.73
CA ASN A 171 -1.90 -6.05 -12.97
C ASN A 171 -1.74 -6.28 -11.46
N THR A 172 -1.56 -5.19 -10.75
CA THR A 172 -1.56 -5.16 -9.28
C THR A 172 -2.99 -5.08 -8.75
N TYR A 173 -3.14 -5.35 -7.46
CA TYR A 173 -4.43 -5.16 -6.79
C TYR A 173 -4.68 -3.66 -6.60
N ASP A 174 -5.75 -3.15 -7.18
CA ASP A 174 -6.19 -1.77 -7.01
C ASP A 174 -7.52 -1.69 -6.24
N MET A 175 -7.67 -0.65 -5.45
CA MET A 175 -8.90 -0.41 -4.68
C MET A 175 -9.08 1.06 -4.36
N THR A 176 -10.31 1.46 -4.15
CA THR A 176 -10.62 2.74 -3.50
C THR A 176 -10.53 2.60 -1.98
N PHE A 177 -10.41 3.73 -1.26
CA PHE A 177 -10.46 3.68 0.21
C PHE A 177 -11.83 3.19 0.72
N TYR A 178 -12.90 3.46 -0.01
CA TYR A 178 -14.23 2.92 0.30
C TYR A 178 -14.28 1.38 0.19
N ASP A 179 -13.63 0.80 -0.83
CA ASP A 179 -13.53 -0.66 -0.95
C ASP A 179 -12.77 -1.26 0.25
N LEU A 180 -11.72 -0.59 0.73
CA LEU A 180 -11.00 -1.00 1.95
C LEU A 180 -11.92 -0.99 3.18
N LEU A 181 -12.74 0.05 3.36
CA LEU A 181 -13.72 0.12 4.44
C LEU A 181 -14.71 -1.04 4.36
N CYS A 182 -15.33 -1.25 3.20
CA CYS A 182 -16.32 -2.31 2.98
C CYS A 182 -15.75 -3.73 3.15
N GLN A 183 -14.49 -3.96 2.77
CA GLN A 183 -13.85 -5.27 2.94
C GLN A 183 -13.49 -5.57 4.40
N ASN A 184 -13.20 -4.55 5.18
CA ASN A 184 -12.69 -4.72 6.54
C ASN A 184 -13.74 -4.46 7.63
N ILE A 185 -14.89 -3.86 7.33
CA ILE A 185 -15.94 -3.56 8.30
C ILE A 185 -17.16 -4.44 7.98
N ASN A 186 -17.25 -5.57 8.66
CA ASN A 186 -18.38 -6.51 8.53
C ASN A 186 -19.42 -6.35 9.67
N GLU A 187 -19.12 -5.53 10.65
CA GLU A 187 -19.93 -5.29 11.83
C GLU A 187 -21.16 -4.40 11.55
N TYR A 188 -21.08 -3.60 10.47
CA TYR A 188 -22.16 -2.71 10.03
C TYR A 188 -22.71 -3.18 8.69
N LYS A 189 -24.01 -2.97 8.49
CA LYS A 189 -24.68 -3.38 7.25
C LYS A 189 -24.39 -2.44 6.10
N ASP A 190 -24.44 -1.15 6.39
CA ASP A 190 -24.30 -0.10 5.39
C ASP A 190 -23.26 0.93 5.86
N ILE A 191 -22.39 1.36 4.95
CA ILE A 191 -21.33 2.34 5.18
C ILE A 191 -21.50 3.47 4.16
N GLU A 192 -21.46 4.72 4.62
CA GLU A 192 -21.50 5.90 3.76
C GLU A 192 -20.24 5.97 2.89
N ASN A 193 -20.41 6.19 1.59
CA ASN A 193 -19.28 6.43 0.70
C ASN A 193 -18.84 7.91 0.74
N PHE A 194 -17.65 8.20 0.20
CA PHE A 194 -17.08 9.56 0.24
C PHE A 194 -17.94 10.59 -0.51
N THR A 195 -18.59 10.24 -1.63
CA THR A 195 -19.45 11.15 -2.40
C THR A 195 -20.70 11.54 -1.62
N ASP A 196 -21.32 10.57 -0.93
CA ASP A 196 -22.49 10.82 -0.09
C ASP A 196 -22.12 11.67 1.13
N PHE A 197 -20.96 11.39 1.76
CA PHE A 197 -20.40 12.23 2.83
C PHE A 197 -20.24 13.69 2.37
N ILE A 198 -19.58 13.92 1.24
CA ILE A 198 -19.40 15.28 0.68
C ILE A 198 -20.74 15.94 0.41
N SER A 199 -21.69 15.20 -0.18
CA SER A 199 -23.05 15.70 -0.43
C SER A 199 -23.76 16.08 0.87
N ARG A 200 -23.69 15.24 1.91
CA ARG A 200 -24.26 15.49 3.23
C ARG A 200 -23.63 16.72 3.89
N TYR A 201 -22.31 16.81 3.86
CA TYR A 201 -21.56 17.92 4.46
C TYR A 201 -21.93 19.27 3.84
N TYR A 202 -21.91 19.39 2.50
CA TYR A 202 -22.16 20.66 1.83
C TYR A 202 -23.64 21.02 1.71
N LYS A 203 -24.57 20.06 1.77
CA LYS A 203 -26.02 20.35 1.82
C LYS A 203 -26.52 20.80 3.18
N GLY A 204 -25.67 20.85 4.18
CA GLY A 204 -26.05 21.28 5.54
C GLY A 204 -26.77 20.20 6.36
N ASN A 205 -26.70 18.94 5.95
CA ASN A 205 -27.33 17.81 6.64
C ASN A 205 -26.38 17.19 7.69
N VAL A 206 -25.68 18.03 8.43
CA VAL A 206 -24.73 17.66 9.49
C VAL A 206 -25.17 18.35 10.78
N ASP A 207 -25.41 17.57 11.81
CA ASP A 207 -25.88 18.09 13.11
C ASP A 207 -24.82 18.94 13.81
N ASN A 208 -23.56 18.57 13.70
CA ASN A 208 -22.42 19.25 14.32
C ASN A 208 -21.17 19.21 13.46
N TYR A 209 -20.87 20.32 12.80
CA TYR A 209 -19.68 20.48 11.94
C TYR A 209 -18.35 20.40 12.71
N ASP A 210 -18.31 20.89 13.95
CA ASP A 210 -17.07 20.83 14.74
C ASP A 210 -16.76 19.39 15.16
N MET A 211 -17.78 18.58 15.41
CA MET A 211 -17.60 17.15 15.64
C MET A 211 -17.09 16.42 14.41
N VAL A 212 -17.59 16.72 13.20
CA VAL A 212 -17.08 16.12 11.96
C VAL A 212 -15.63 16.54 11.71
N LYS A 213 -15.27 17.81 11.96
CA LYS A 213 -13.87 18.26 11.87
C LYS A 213 -12.97 17.53 12.86
N TYR A 214 -13.43 17.36 14.10
CA TYR A 214 -12.70 16.58 15.10
C TYR A 214 -12.49 15.14 14.66
N LYS A 215 -13.53 14.48 14.16
CA LYS A 215 -13.47 13.10 13.63
C LYS A 215 -12.47 12.93 12.48
N GLN A 216 -12.07 14.00 11.80
CA GLN A 216 -11.10 14.02 10.70
C GLN A 216 -9.77 14.69 11.06
N SER A 217 -9.50 14.91 12.34
CA SER A 217 -8.29 15.57 12.81
C SER A 217 -7.27 14.60 13.40
N ASP A 218 -6.02 15.06 13.55
CA ASP A 218 -4.99 14.32 14.29
C ASP A 218 -5.28 14.24 15.80
N GLU A 219 -6.20 15.09 16.32
CA GLU A 219 -6.59 15.09 17.73
C GLU A 219 -7.31 13.80 18.09
N ILE A 220 -8.27 13.34 17.27
CA ILE A 220 -9.01 12.11 17.55
C ILE A 220 -8.11 10.86 17.52
N ILE A 221 -7.06 10.85 16.68
CA ILE A 221 -6.10 9.73 16.64
C ILE A 221 -5.41 9.58 17.99
N LYS A 222 -4.94 10.70 18.58
CA LYS A 222 -4.31 10.71 19.91
C LYS A 222 -5.26 10.30 21.02
N ASP A 223 -6.51 10.72 20.91
CA ASP A 223 -7.56 10.39 21.88
C ASP A 223 -7.90 8.89 21.82
N ILE A 224 -8.00 8.32 20.61
CA ILE A 224 -8.19 6.87 20.40
C ILE A 224 -7.00 6.09 20.94
N ASP A 225 -5.77 6.50 20.62
CA ASP A 225 -4.56 5.84 21.12
C ASP A 225 -4.53 5.81 22.64
N SER A 226 -4.89 6.92 23.28
CA SER A 226 -4.97 7.03 24.74
C SER A 226 -6.06 6.12 25.32
N TYR A 227 -7.22 6.08 24.68
CA TYR A 227 -8.33 5.20 25.08
C TYR A 227 -7.95 3.71 24.94
N ILE A 228 -7.38 3.32 23.79
CA ILE A 228 -7.00 1.92 23.55
C ILE A 228 -5.86 1.50 24.47
N ASN A 229 -4.86 2.36 24.73
CA ASN A 229 -3.77 2.07 25.65
C ASN A 229 -4.30 1.86 27.08
N ASN A 230 -5.26 2.69 27.53
CA ASN A 230 -5.93 2.50 28.82
C ASN A 230 -6.71 1.17 28.84
N LEU A 231 -7.49 0.88 27.81
CA LEU A 231 -8.21 -0.37 27.67
C LEU A 231 -7.27 -1.58 27.79
N LEU A 232 -6.16 -1.59 27.01
CA LEU A 232 -5.18 -2.66 27.03
C LEU A 232 -4.48 -2.83 28.39
N SER A 233 -4.31 -1.75 29.15
CA SER A 233 -3.69 -1.81 30.48
C SER A 233 -4.62 -2.40 31.56
N THR A 234 -5.93 -2.31 31.34
CA THR A 234 -6.95 -2.78 32.29
C THR A 234 -7.50 -4.17 31.99
N ILE A 235 -7.25 -4.67 30.77
CA ILE A 235 -7.76 -5.96 30.33
C ILE A 235 -7.00 -7.11 31.00
N LYS A 236 -7.75 -8.06 31.53
CA LYS A 236 -7.22 -9.24 32.20
C LYS A 236 -8.19 -10.40 32.21
N PHE A 237 -7.68 -11.60 32.39
CA PHE A 237 -8.51 -12.74 32.75
C PHE A 237 -8.86 -12.68 34.25
N ASN A 238 -10.12 -12.96 34.57
CA ASN A 238 -10.60 -12.94 35.95
C ASN A 238 -10.53 -14.31 36.63
N ASN A 239 -10.54 -15.38 35.83
CA ASN A 239 -10.55 -16.75 36.32
C ASN A 239 -9.57 -17.63 35.58
N LYS A 240 -9.21 -18.79 36.18
CA LYS A 240 -8.42 -19.82 35.51
C LYS A 240 -9.17 -20.40 34.31
N LEU A 241 -8.40 -20.94 33.35
CA LEU A 241 -8.96 -21.73 32.26
C LEU A 241 -9.06 -23.18 32.70
N GLU A 242 -10.26 -23.74 32.61
CA GLU A 242 -10.51 -25.17 32.72
C GLU A 242 -11.14 -25.66 31.41
N TYR A 243 -10.51 -26.65 30.76
CA TYR A 243 -10.95 -27.18 29.48
C TYR A 243 -10.67 -28.69 29.37
N ASP A 244 -11.65 -29.48 28.86
CA ASP A 244 -11.57 -30.93 28.63
C ASP A 244 -11.11 -31.76 29.84
N ASN A 245 -11.43 -31.35 31.07
CA ASN A 245 -11.13 -32.01 32.36
C ASN A 245 -9.62 -32.27 32.65
N PHE A 246 -8.70 -31.91 31.75
CA PHE A 246 -7.26 -32.10 31.92
C PHE A 246 -6.41 -30.86 31.62
N ILE A 247 -7.01 -29.82 31.04
CA ILE A 247 -6.34 -28.53 30.84
C ILE A 247 -6.77 -27.60 31.97
N GLU A 248 -5.84 -27.23 32.81
CA GLU A 248 -6.02 -26.22 33.84
C GLU A 248 -4.85 -25.25 33.80
N ILE A 249 -5.15 -23.95 33.63
CA ILE A 249 -4.14 -22.89 33.56
C ILE A 249 -4.57 -21.77 34.49
N ASP A 250 -3.68 -21.41 35.40
CA ASP A 250 -3.93 -20.39 36.40
C ASP A 250 -4.12 -19.01 35.80
N THR A 251 -4.91 -18.18 36.47
CA THR A 251 -5.20 -16.79 36.09
C THR A 251 -3.91 -15.96 35.95
N GLU A 252 -2.91 -16.18 36.79
CA GLU A 252 -1.64 -15.46 36.74
C GLU A 252 -0.86 -15.82 35.47
N GLU A 253 -0.78 -17.10 35.11
CA GLU A 253 -0.13 -17.56 33.89
C GLU A 253 -0.84 -17.02 32.65
N LEU A 254 -2.18 -17.04 32.59
CA LEU A 254 -2.97 -16.47 31.52
C LEU A 254 -2.69 -14.97 31.33
N ASN A 255 -2.67 -14.21 32.43
CA ASN A 255 -2.38 -12.78 32.38
C ASN A 255 -0.93 -12.48 32.00
N ASN A 256 0.01 -13.33 32.39
CA ASN A 256 1.40 -13.26 31.94
C ASN A 256 1.49 -13.47 30.41
N MET A 257 0.80 -14.48 29.89
CA MET A 257 0.72 -14.69 28.43
C MET A 257 0.14 -13.48 27.72
N LEU A 258 -0.97 -12.93 28.21
CA LEU A 258 -1.68 -11.80 27.58
C LEU A 258 -0.85 -10.53 27.55
N ASN A 259 -0.23 -10.15 28.67
CA ASN A 259 0.34 -8.84 28.88
C ASN A 259 1.87 -8.75 28.63
N TYR A 260 2.57 -9.90 28.66
CA TYR A 260 4.03 -9.93 28.49
C TYR A 260 4.48 -10.80 27.32
N LYS A 261 4.07 -12.06 27.27
CA LYS A 261 4.58 -13.02 26.28
C LYS A 261 4.12 -12.73 24.85
N TYR A 262 2.85 -12.33 24.69
CA TYR A 262 2.23 -12.05 23.38
C TYR A 262 1.90 -10.58 23.18
N ASN A 263 2.44 -9.67 23.98
CA ASN A 263 2.12 -8.23 23.94
C ASN A 263 2.45 -7.53 22.61
N ARG A 264 3.32 -8.13 21.78
CA ARG A 264 3.68 -7.63 20.45
C ARG A 264 2.57 -7.76 19.41
N PHE A 265 1.57 -8.60 19.68
CA PHE A 265 0.44 -8.80 18.79
C PHE A 265 -0.73 -7.88 19.18
N PRO A 266 -1.63 -7.51 18.23
CA PRO A 266 -2.92 -6.92 18.54
C PRO A 266 -3.72 -7.82 19.48
N LEU A 267 -4.63 -7.22 20.29
CA LEU A 267 -5.29 -7.93 21.39
C LEU A 267 -6.00 -9.23 20.97
N PHE A 268 -6.76 -9.20 19.88
CA PHE A 268 -7.49 -10.39 19.41
C PHE A 268 -6.51 -11.50 18.95
N GLU A 269 -5.42 -11.11 18.30
CA GLU A 269 -4.38 -12.06 17.87
C GLU A 269 -3.62 -12.64 19.08
N ARG A 270 -3.41 -11.86 20.18
CA ARG A 270 -2.84 -12.41 21.44
C ARG A 270 -3.65 -13.59 21.93
N ILE A 271 -4.97 -13.43 22.00
CA ILE A 271 -5.88 -14.47 22.50
C ILE A 271 -5.85 -15.70 21.61
N LYS A 272 -5.81 -15.49 20.30
CA LYS A 272 -5.70 -16.55 19.28
C LYS A 272 -4.37 -17.29 19.39
N GLU A 273 -3.25 -16.60 19.56
CA GLU A 273 -1.95 -17.22 19.73
C GLU A 273 -1.84 -17.98 21.08
N ILE A 274 -2.41 -17.43 22.15
CA ILE A 274 -2.54 -18.13 23.44
C ILE A 274 -3.34 -19.42 23.26
N SER A 275 -4.48 -19.37 22.58
CA SER A 275 -5.33 -20.56 22.35
C SER A 275 -4.61 -21.62 21.52
N LYS A 276 -3.90 -21.25 20.46
CA LYS A 276 -3.10 -22.16 19.65
C LYS A 276 -1.97 -22.82 20.49
N ARG A 277 -1.31 -22.03 21.32
CA ARG A 277 -0.25 -22.54 22.18
C ARG A 277 -0.77 -23.55 23.20
N ILE A 278 -1.91 -23.25 23.83
CA ILE A 278 -2.57 -24.15 24.77
C ILE A 278 -3.00 -25.45 24.08
N ALA A 279 -3.63 -25.34 22.91
CA ALA A 279 -4.02 -26.51 22.13
C ALA A 279 -2.80 -27.37 21.74
N SER A 280 -1.77 -26.78 21.17
CA SER A 280 -0.55 -27.48 20.75
C SER A 280 0.14 -28.21 21.91
N ASN A 281 0.20 -27.60 23.08
CA ASN A 281 0.85 -28.21 24.25
C ASN A 281 0.08 -29.42 24.82
N ASN A 282 -1.23 -29.44 24.66
CA ASN A 282 -2.09 -30.45 25.33
C ASN A 282 -2.65 -31.50 24.35
N TYR A 283 -2.53 -31.30 23.04
CA TYR A 283 -3.06 -32.21 22.02
C TYR A 283 -1.99 -32.59 20.98
N GLU A 284 -0.82 -33.04 21.44
CA GLU A 284 0.27 -33.58 20.61
C GLU A 284 0.63 -32.72 19.39
N GLY A 285 0.68 -31.41 19.58
CA GLY A 285 0.97 -30.44 18.50
C GLY A 285 -0.24 -30.06 17.65
N SER A 286 -1.40 -30.65 17.88
CA SER A 286 -2.63 -30.33 17.14
C SER A 286 -3.24 -29.02 17.60
N THR A 287 -3.70 -28.18 16.66
CA THR A 287 -4.42 -26.92 16.93
C THR A 287 -5.95 -27.02 16.74
N LYS A 288 -6.47 -28.24 16.57
CA LYS A 288 -7.91 -28.45 16.30
C LYS A 288 -8.84 -27.80 17.33
N ASN A 289 -8.45 -27.83 18.60
CA ASN A 289 -9.26 -27.28 19.69
C ASN A 289 -9.00 -25.78 19.97
N ALA A 290 -8.09 -25.14 19.22
CA ALA A 290 -7.71 -23.74 19.45
C ALA A 290 -8.91 -22.79 19.40
N SER A 291 -9.82 -22.96 18.44
CA SER A 291 -11.01 -22.13 18.29
C SER A 291 -11.97 -22.23 19.51
N SER A 292 -12.15 -23.42 20.06
CA SER A 292 -12.98 -23.62 21.24
C SER A 292 -12.34 -23.05 22.50
N ILE A 293 -11.02 -23.21 22.64
CA ILE A 293 -10.23 -22.60 23.72
C ILE A 293 -10.25 -21.08 23.60
N GLU A 294 -10.12 -20.52 22.39
CA GLU A 294 -10.19 -19.07 22.13
C GLU A 294 -11.54 -18.51 22.61
N LYS A 295 -12.65 -19.18 22.25
CA LYS A 295 -13.98 -18.78 22.71
C LYS A 295 -14.06 -18.76 24.23
N LYS A 296 -13.55 -19.80 24.90
CA LYS A 296 -13.52 -19.89 26.36
C LYS A 296 -12.65 -18.78 26.97
N LEU A 297 -11.48 -18.51 26.41
CA LEU A 297 -10.61 -17.41 26.86
C LEU A 297 -11.31 -16.06 26.79
N LYS A 298 -12.04 -15.78 25.68
CA LYS A 298 -12.80 -14.53 25.54
C LYS A 298 -13.89 -14.38 26.62
N GLU A 299 -14.51 -15.48 27.04
CA GLU A 299 -15.50 -15.50 28.13
C GLU A 299 -14.88 -15.23 29.52
N LEU A 300 -13.59 -15.53 29.70
CA LEU A 300 -12.88 -15.31 30.96
C LEU A 300 -12.33 -13.89 31.14
N LEU A 301 -12.35 -13.08 30.10
CA LEU A 301 -11.88 -11.70 30.19
C LEU A 301 -12.81 -10.84 31.07
N ASN A 302 -12.23 -9.82 31.68
CA ASN A 302 -12.98 -8.85 32.48
C ASN A 302 -13.90 -7.92 31.67
N ILE A 303 -13.74 -7.93 30.33
CA ILE A 303 -14.58 -7.18 29.39
C ILE A 303 -15.05 -8.08 28.25
N LYS A 304 -16.21 -7.76 27.68
CA LYS A 304 -16.66 -8.35 26.42
C LYS A 304 -15.88 -7.74 25.25
N LEU A 305 -15.22 -8.57 24.46
CA LEU A 305 -14.52 -8.14 23.24
C LEU A 305 -15.52 -8.02 22.07
N ASP A 306 -16.21 -6.89 22.02
CA ASP A 306 -17.10 -6.53 20.93
C ASP A 306 -16.62 -5.18 20.37
N LEU A 307 -16.26 -5.17 19.09
CA LEU A 307 -15.70 -3.97 18.46
C LEU A 307 -16.68 -2.80 18.41
N LYS A 308 -17.99 -3.08 18.24
CA LYS A 308 -19.02 -2.03 18.26
C LYS A 308 -19.16 -1.43 19.65
N ASP A 309 -19.16 -2.29 20.68
CA ASP A 309 -19.22 -1.83 22.07
C ASP A 309 -18.00 -0.98 22.42
N ILE A 310 -16.79 -1.42 22.03
CA ILE A 310 -15.53 -0.67 22.27
C ILE A 310 -15.56 0.68 21.55
N PHE A 311 -16.02 0.71 20.29
CA PHE A 311 -16.15 1.94 19.52
C PHE A 311 -17.17 2.91 20.12
N ASN A 312 -18.35 2.43 20.50
CA ASN A 312 -19.37 3.25 21.16
C ASN A 312 -18.90 3.77 22.52
N ASN A 313 -18.20 2.92 23.29
CA ASN A 313 -17.63 3.29 24.58
C ASN A 313 -16.54 4.36 24.46
N PHE A 314 -15.78 4.40 23.38
CA PHE A 314 -14.84 5.48 23.11
C PHE A 314 -15.56 6.83 23.13
N TYR A 315 -16.66 6.98 22.40
CA TYR A 315 -17.43 8.24 22.38
C TYR A 315 -18.11 8.58 23.72
N GLN A 316 -18.35 7.61 24.59
CA GLN A 316 -18.90 7.86 25.92
C GLN A 316 -17.80 8.09 26.98
N SER A 317 -16.55 7.79 26.66
CA SER A 317 -15.41 7.91 27.57
C SER A 317 -14.95 9.35 27.75
N GLU A 318 -14.13 9.61 28.75
CA GLU A 318 -13.46 10.89 28.97
C GLU A 318 -12.42 11.24 27.89
N TYR A 319 -11.99 10.26 27.10
CA TYR A 319 -11.02 10.42 26.02
C TYR A 319 -11.61 11.13 24.80
N SER A 320 -12.91 10.97 24.52
CA SER A 320 -13.53 11.65 23.39
C SER A 320 -13.96 13.07 23.74
N LYS A 321 -13.55 14.02 22.92
CA LYS A 321 -13.92 15.43 23.02
C LYS A 321 -15.43 15.66 22.85
N TYR A 322 -16.07 14.87 22.01
CA TYR A 322 -17.51 14.95 21.75
C TYR A 322 -18.18 13.62 22.10
N LYS A 323 -19.32 13.71 22.79
CA LYS A 323 -20.18 12.55 23.02
C LYS A 323 -21.03 12.31 21.79
N ASP A 324 -21.00 11.09 21.27
CA ASP A 324 -21.80 10.68 20.12
C ASP A 324 -22.48 9.34 20.38
N LYS A 325 -23.56 9.10 19.64
CA LYS A 325 -24.26 7.82 19.62
C LYS A 325 -24.26 7.32 18.18
N VAL A 326 -23.37 6.39 17.90
CA VAL A 326 -23.27 5.81 16.57
C VAL A 326 -24.49 4.93 16.26
N ASN A 327 -24.96 4.97 15.02
CA ASN A 327 -26.06 4.13 14.56
C ASN A 327 -25.62 2.65 14.49
N ASP A 328 -26.45 1.74 14.96
CA ASP A 328 -26.13 0.29 15.03
C ASP A 328 -26.07 -0.40 13.65
N LYS A 329 -26.68 0.18 12.61
CA LYS A 329 -26.81 -0.44 11.29
C LYS A 329 -26.07 0.29 10.19
N TYR A 330 -25.96 1.62 10.31
CA TYR A 330 -25.39 2.51 9.32
C TYR A 330 -24.20 3.26 9.92
N LEU A 331 -23.09 3.31 9.20
CA LEU A 331 -21.89 3.97 9.65
C LEU A 331 -21.56 5.14 8.70
N TYR A 332 -21.48 6.35 9.24
CA TYR A 332 -21.03 7.51 8.47
C TYR A 332 -19.58 7.35 8.06
N TYR A 333 -19.17 7.99 6.96
CA TYR A 333 -17.83 7.86 6.40
C TYR A 333 -16.73 8.17 7.41
N GLU A 334 -16.86 9.29 8.15
CA GLU A 334 -15.90 9.67 9.19
C GLU A 334 -15.84 8.67 10.35
N ASP A 335 -16.97 8.08 10.71
CA ASP A 335 -17.04 7.04 11.74
C ASP A 335 -16.48 5.70 11.25
N ALA A 336 -16.64 5.40 9.97
CA ALA A 336 -16.05 4.20 9.36
C ALA A 336 -14.51 4.27 9.36
N CYS A 337 -13.93 5.44 9.10
CA CYS A 337 -12.49 5.65 9.21
C CYS A 337 -11.98 5.39 10.63
N ILE A 338 -12.69 5.92 11.64
CA ILE A 338 -12.35 5.75 13.05
C ILE A 338 -12.52 4.29 13.49
N PHE A 339 -13.63 3.66 13.10
CA PHE A 339 -13.89 2.26 13.41
C PHE A 339 -12.80 1.35 12.83
N LEU A 340 -12.41 1.58 11.59
CA LEU A 340 -11.33 0.84 10.94
C LEU A 340 -9.99 1.04 11.69
N TYR A 341 -9.71 2.26 12.14
CA TYR A 341 -8.50 2.55 12.93
C TYR A 341 -8.50 1.79 14.26
N ILE A 342 -9.59 1.86 15.04
CA ILE A 342 -9.73 1.10 16.29
C ILE A 342 -9.60 -0.41 16.03
N LYS A 343 -10.24 -0.91 14.96
CA LYS A 343 -10.14 -2.31 14.56
C LYS A 343 -8.70 -2.71 14.25
N SER A 344 -7.95 -1.87 13.54
CA SER A 344 -6.55 -2.13 13.21
C SER A 344 -5.66 -2.26 14.47
N LEU A 345 -5.90 -1.45 15.49
CA LEU A 345 -5.17 -1.50 16.76
C LEU A 345 -5.48 -2.76 17.59
N LEU A 346 -6.71 -3.26 17.50
CA LEU A 346 -7.17 -4.38 18.33
C LEU A 346 -7.07 -5.74 17.64
N VAL A 347 -7.35 -5.81 16.33
CA VAL A 347 -7.38 -7.05 15.54
C VAL A 347 -6.14 -7.21 14.69
N GLY A 348 -5.55 -6.10 14.22
CA GLY A 348 -4.53 -6.06 13.17
C GLY A 348 -5.14 -6.06 11.77
N PHE A 349 -4.29 -5.92 10.76
CA PHE A 349 -4.61 -6.07 9.34
C PHE A 349 -4.00 -7.36 8.79
#